data_7ba45af7d9c0bb78e925cca00b3381ee
#
_entry.id   7ba45af7d9c0bb78e925cca00b3381ee
#
_cell.length_a   1.000
_cell.length_b   1.000
_cell.length_c   1.000
_cell.angle_alpha   90.00
_cell.angle_beta   90.00
_cell.angle_gamma   90.00
#
_symmetry.space_group_name_H-M   'P 1'
#
loop_
_entity.id
_entity.type
_entity.pdbx_description
1 polymer ?
#
loop_
_entity_poly.entity_id
_entity_poly.type
_entity_poly.pdbx_seq_one_letter_code
_entity_poly.pdbx_strand_id
1 'polypeptide(L)'
;MKSRFRFHLCCICMFALAVAGCKVKRPDDVISESKMENLLYDYHLAKSMGDNLPYNENYKKALYLDAVFKKYGTTEAVFDSSLVWYTRNTEVLSKIYERVSKRLKAQQNEINHLIALRDNKPKMSDPGDSIDVWPWKRFVRLTGEVMN
;
A
#
# COMPACT_ATOMS: atom_id res chain seq x y z
N MET A 1 -8.63 -52.68 -31.74
CA MET A 1 -8.51 -51.97 -30.46
C MET A 1 -7.23 -51.11 -30.36
N LYS A 2 -6.07 -51.57 -30.80
CA LYS A 2 -4.78 -50.81 -30.71
C LYS A 2 -4.76 -49.47 -31.45
N SER A 3 -5.47 -49.29 -32.57
CA SER A 3 -5.49 -48.07 -33.37
C SER A 3 -6.22 -46.91 -32.68
N ARG A 4 -7.39 -47.20 -32.04
CA ARG A 4 -8.15 -46.18 -31.30
C ARG A 4 -7.40 -45.67 -30.08
N PHE A 5 -6.70 -46.54 -29.37
CA PHE A 5 -5.87 -46.18 -28.23
C PHE A 5 -4.71 -45.23 -28.62
N ARG A 6 -4.07 -45.51 -29.77
CA ARG A 6 -3.00 -44.63 -30.30
C ARG A 6 -3.52 -43.23 -30.69
N PHE A 7 -4.73 -43.18 -31.24
CA PHE A 7 -5.38 -41.91 -31.60
C PHE A 7 -5.72 -41.06 -30.36
N HIS A 8 -6.29 -41.66 -29.32
CA HIS A 8 -6.57 -40.97 -28.07
C HIS A 8 -5.29 -40.49 -27.37
N LEU A 9 -4.23 -41.32 -27.39
CA LEU A 9 -2.92 -40.89 -26.82
C LEU A 9 -2.34 -39.72 -27.58
N CYS A 10 -2.42 -39.69 -28.91
CA CYS A 10 -1.97 -38.59 -29.73
C CYS A 10 -2.76 -37.29 -29.50
N CYS A 11 -4.07 -37.37 -29.35
CA CYS A 11 -4.94 -36.23 -29.01
C CYS A 11 -4.62 -35.67 -27.61
N ILE A 12 -4.34 -36.52 -26.62
CA ILE A 12 -3.96 -36.08 -25.26
C ILE A 12 -2.60 -35.38 -25.30
N CYS A 13 -1.62 -35.89 -26.06
CA CYS A 13 -0.31 -35.23 -26.24
C CYS A 13 -0.43 -33.88 -26.95
N MET A 14 -1.26 -33.80 -27.99
CA MET A 14 -1.53 -32.52 -28.67
C MET A 14 -2.21 -31.49 -27.75
N PHE A 15 -3.15 -31.96 -26.93
CA PHE A 15 -3.82 -31.09 -25.95
C PHE A 15 -2.87 -30.62 -24.84
N ALA A 16 -1.96 -31.49 -24.38
CA ALA A 16 -0.95 -31.13 -23.38
C ALA A 16 0.06 -30.10 -23.88
N LEU A 17 0.42 -30.13 -25.18
CA LEU A 17 1.30 -29.16 -25.82
C LEU A 17 0.63 -27.77 -26.00
N ALA A 18 -0.70 -27.74 -26.17
CA ALA A 18 -1.44 -26.48 -26.33
C ALA A 18 -1.55 -25.68 -25.01
N VAL A 19 -1.36 -26.31 -23.84
CA VAL A 19 -1.42 -25.64 -22.52
C VAL A 19 -0.07 -25.04 -22.10
N ALA A 20 1.03 -25.33 -22.82
CA ALA A 20 2.31 -24.67 -22.64
C ALA A 20 2.27 -23.24 -23.22
N GLY A 21 1.35 -22.41 -22.68
CA GLY A 21 1.21 -21.00 -23.05
C GLY A 21 2.56 -20.31 -22.97
N CYS A 22 3.01 -19.72 -24.06
CA CYS A 22 4.21 -18.91 -24.10
C CYS A 22 4.11 -17.81 -23.04
N LYS A 23 4.77 -17.99 -21.89
CA LYS A 23 4.99 -16.88 -20.98
C LYS A 23 5.87 -15.88 -21.71
N VAL A 24 5.29 -14.73 -22.04
CA VAL A 24 6.04 -13.63 -22.65
C VAL A 24 7.19 -13.29 -21.69
N LYS A 25 8.43 -13.52 -22.14
CA LYS A 25 9.61 -13.20 -21.35
C LYS A 25 9.65 -11.69 -21.12
N ARG A 26 9.70 -11.29 -19.86
CA ARG A 26 9.83 -9.87 -19.49
C ARG A 26 11.20 -9.36 -19.98
N PRO A 27 11.28 -8.21 -20.69
CA PRO A 27 12.52 -7.53 -21.00
C PRO A 27 13.27 -7.08 -19.72
N ASP A 28 14.59 -6.98 -19.80
CA ASP A 28 15.42 -6.66 -18.62
C ASP A 28 15.27 -5.20 -18.16
N ASP A 29 14.88 -4.31 -19.06
CA ASP A 29 14.59 -2.89 -18.82
C ASP A 29 13.20 -2.66 -18.17
N VAL A 30 12.34 -3.68 -18.14
CA VAL A 30 11.04 -3.62 -17.48
C VAL A 30 11.17 -4.00 -16.01
N ILE A 31 10.60 -3.22 -15.11
CA ILE A 31 10.57 -3.47 -13.67
C ILE A 31 10.00 -4.86 -13.38
N SER A 32 10.64 -5.63 -12.50
CA SER A 32 10.17 -6.97 -12.12
C SER A 32 8.81 -6.94 -11.44
N GLU A 33 8.04 -8.03 -11.55
CA GLU A 33 6.67 -8.12 -11.03
C GLU A 33 6.58 -7.79 -9.53
N SER A 34 7.47 -8.37 -8.70
CA SER A 34 7.51 -8.10 -7.27
C SER A 34 7.90 -6.65 -6.94
N LYS A 35 8.83 -6.06 -7.71
CA LYS A 35 9.22 -4.66 -7.54
C LYS A 35 8.10 -3.73 -8.00
N MET A 36 7.42 -4.05 -9.11
CA MET A 36 6.28 -3.30 -9.63
C MET A 36 5.10 -3.31 -8.64
N GLU A 37 4.80 -4.45 -8.01
CA GLU A 37 3.77 -4.55 -6.98
C GLU A 37 4.04 -3.63 -5.79
N ASN A 38 5.26 -3.68 -5.25
CA ASN A 38 5.64 -2.84 -4.11
C ASN A 38 5.67 -1.35 -4.49
N LEU A 39 6.16 -1.03 -5.66
CA LEU A 39 6.21 0.33 -6.17
C LEU A 39 4.79 0.89 -6.39
N LEU A 40 3.89 0.13 -7.01
CA LEU A 40 2.49 0.52 -7.19
C LEU A 40 1.77 0.74 -5.85
N TYR A 41 2.03 -0.11 -4.86
CA TYR A 41 1.48 0.07 -3.53
C TYR A 41 1.88 1.42 -2.92
N ASP A 42 3.19 1.72 -2.88
CA ASP A 42 3.70 2.98 -2.34
C ASP A 42 3.31 4.19 -3.20
N TYR A 43 3.26 4.02 -4.54
CA TYR A 43 2.81 5.05 -5.47
C TYR A 43 1.37 5.48 -5.18
N HIS A 44 0.45 4.53 -4.99
CA HIS A 44 -0.93 4.85 -4.65
C HIS A 44 -1.07 5.54 -3.30
N LEU A 45 -0.28 5.14 -2.29
CA LEU A 45 -0.25 5.84 -1.01
C LEU A 45 0.27 7.27 -1.16
N ALA A 46 1.42 7.46 -1.80
CA ALA A 46 2.03 8.77 -2.02
C ALA A 46 1.11 9.69 -2.83
N LYS A 47 0.46 9.15 -3.87
CA LYS A 47 -0.52 9.87 -4.67
C LYS A 47 -1.71 10.31 -3.84
N SER A 48 -2.30 9.40 -3.05
CA SER A 48 -3.43 9.73 -2.15
C SER A 48 -3.06 10.79 -1.12
N MET A 49 -1.86 10.70 -0.53
CA MET A 49 -1.35 11.73 0.39
C MET A 49 -1.23 13.07 -0.32
N GLY A 50 -0.69 13.10 -1.54
CA GLY A 50 -0.54 14.31 -2.34
C GLY A 50 -1.88 14.92 -2.78
N ASP A 51 -2.87 14.09 -3.11
CA ASP A 51 -4.21 14.55 -3.54
C ASP A 51 -5.01 15.16 -2.38
N ASN A 52 -4.67 14.84 -1.13
CA ASN A 52 -5.32 15.39 0.08
C ASN A 52 -4.58 16.61 0.68
N LEU A 53 -3.54 17.11 0.03
CA LEU A 53 -2.82 18.30 0.50
C LEU A 53 -3.61 19.59 0.27
N PRO A 54 -3.48 20.58 1.16
CA PRO A 54 -3.97 21.95 0.90
C PRO A 54 -3.34 22.51 -0.39
N TYR A 55 -4.05 23.41 -1.06
CA TYR A 55 -3.62 24.00 -2.34
C TYR A 55 -2.21 24.60 -2.30
N ASN A 56 -1.88 25.29 -1.21
CA ASN A 56 -0.54 25.90 -0.99
C ASN A 56 0.59 24.88 -0.78
N GLU A 57 0.26 23.59 -0.62
CA GLU A 57 1.22 22.51 -0.40
C GLU A 57 1.28 21.50 -1.58
N ASN A 58 0.58 21.77 -2.67
CA ASN A 58 0.53 20.87 -3.84
C ASN A 58 1.91 20.51 -4.41
N TYR A 59 2.92 21.36 -4.23
CA TYR A 59 4.30 21.07 -4.64
C TYR A 59 4.87 19.79 -3.95
N LYS A 60 4.37 19.44 -2.75
CA LYS A 60 4.79 18.25 -2.01
C LYS A 60 4.39 16.95 -2.71
N LYS A 61 3.33 16.99 -3.54
CA LYS A 61 2.90 15.81 -4.30
C LYS A 61 4.00 15.26 -5.20
N ALA A 62 4.69 16.13 -5.93
CA ALA A 62 5.82 15.74 -6.77
C ALA A 62 6.97 15.16 -5.93
N LEU A 63 7.24 15.75 -4.75
CA LEU A 63 8.26 15.25 -3.83
C LEU A 63 7.93 13.85 -3.28
N TYR A 64 6.66 13.57 -2.98
CA TYR A 64 6.25 12.24 -2.51
C TYR A 64 6.45 11.18 -3.59
N LEU A 65 6.07 11.48 -4.83
CA LEU A 65 6.26 10.54 -5.94
C LEU A 65 7.75 10.33 -6.27
N ASP A 66 8.56 11.39 -6.28
CA ASP A 66 10.01 11.30 -6.47
C ASP A 66 10.67 10.44 -5.37
N ALA A 67 10.25 10.62 -4.11
CA ALA A 67 10.74 9.80 -3.00
C ALA A 67 10.41 8.31 -3.19
N VAL A 68 9.23 7.98 -3.73
CA VAL A 68 8.86 6.60 -4.06
C VAL A 68 9.78 6.05 -5.14
N PHE A 69 9.99 6.76 -6.24
CA PHE A 69 10.88 6.28 -7.31
C PHE A 69 12.32 6.08 -6.82
N LYS A 70 12.83 7.01 -6.01
CA LYS A 70 14.16 6.89 -5.37
C LYS A 70 14.26 5.68 -4.45
N LYS A 71 13.24 5.42 -3.62
CA LYS A 71 13.17 4.25 -2.73
C LYS A 71 13.38 2.94 -3.50
N TYR A 72 12.83 2.87 -4.71
CA TYR A 72 12.92 1.67 -5.54
C TYR A 72 14.09 1.71 -6.54
N GLY A 73 14.97 2.72 -6.49
CA GLY A 73 16.09 2.85 -7.43
C GLY A 73 15.60 2.83 -8.88
N THR A 74 14.60 3.64 -9.19
CA THR A 74 14.00 3.75 -10.52
C THR A 74 13.66 5.21 -10.82
N THR A 75 13.17 5.48 -12.01
CA THR A 75 12.68 6.79 -12.43
C THR A 75 11.23 6.70 -12.89
N GLU A 76 10.53 7.82 -12.95
CA GLU A 76 9.19 7.90 -13.51
C GLU A 76 9.14 7.33 -14.94
N ALA A 77 10.10 7.69 -15.79
CA ALA A 77 10.17 7.20 -17.17
C ALA A 77 10.27 5.67 -17.27
N VAL A 78 11.08 5.04 -16.41
CA VAL A 78 11.22 3.57 -16.34
C VAL A 78 9.95 2.93 -15.79
N PHE A 79 9.30 3.58 -14.83
CA PHE A 79 8.02 3.13 -14.28
C PHE A 79 6.93 3.16 -15.37
N ASP A 80 6.80 4.27 -16.10
CA ASP A 80 5.79 4.44 -17.15
C ASP A 80 6.00 3.45 -18.29
N SER A 81 7.23 3.29 -18.79
CA SER A 81 7.54 2.31 -19.83
C SER A 81 7.25 0.88 -19.38
N SER A 82 7.56 0.55 -18.12
CA SER A 82 7.23 -0.74 -17.54
C SER A 82 5.71 -0.94 -17.43
N LEU A 83 4.98 0.09 -17.00
CA LEU A 83 3.53 0.03 -16.90
C LEU A 83 2.88 -0.18 -18.28
N VAL A 84 3.39 0.49 -19.33
CA VAL A 84 2.96 0.24 -20.73
C VAL A 84 3.20 -1.22 -21.14
N TRP A 85 4.34 -1.82 -20.77
CA TRP A 85 4.58 -3.23 -21.03
C TRP A 85 3.56 -4.11 -20.30
N TYR A 86 3.29 -3.85 -19.02
CA TYR A 86 2.30 -4.59 -18.22
C TYR A 86 0.87 -4.43 -18.75
N THR A 87 0.49 -3.28 -19.31
CA THR A 87 -0.83 -3.11 -19.93
C THR A 87 -1.05 -4.00 -21.13
N ARG A 88 0.02 -4.41 -21.83
CA ARG A 88 -0.04 -5.40 -22.91
C ARG A 88 -0.08 -6.84 -22.39
N ASN A 89 0.24 -7.04 -21.11
CA ASN A 89 0.24 -8.32 -20.41
C ASN A 89 -0.79 -8.29 -19.27
N THR A 90 -2.05 -8.07 -19.64
CA THR A 90 -3.16 -7.76 -18.72
C THR A 90 -3.37 -8.79 -17.62
N GLU A 91 -3.11 -10.08 -17.88
CA GLU A 91 -3.23 -11.12 -16.87
C GLU A 91 -2.23 -10.93 -15.72
N VAL A 92 -0.98 -10.58 -16.03
CA VAL A 92 0.05 -10.31 -15.03
C VAL A 92 -0.28 -9.03 -14.26
N LEU A 93 -0.66 -7.97 -14.99
CA LEU A 93 -1.04 -6.70 -14.40
C LEU A 93 -2.23 -6.84 -13.44
N SER A 94 -3.25 -7.60 -13.83
CA SER A 94 -4.41 -7.87 -12.99
C SER A 94 -4.03 -8.52 -11.66
N LYS A 95 -3.15 -9.52 -11.71
CA LYS A 95 -2.64 -10.19 -10.49
C LYS A 95 -1.86 -9.24 -9.59
N ILE A 96 -1.07 -8.34 -10.18
CA ILE A 96 -0.36 -7.30 -9.41
C ILE A 96 -1.37 -6.38 -8.71
N TYR A 97 -2.34 -5.84 -9.45
CA TYR A 97 -3.35 -4.94 -8.86
C TYR A 97 -4.23 -5.63 -7.81
N GLU A 98 -4.56 -6.90 -7.99
CA GLU A 98 -5.28 -7.67 -6.97
C GLU A 98 -4.50 -7.72 -5.66
N ARG A 99 -3.19 -8.03 -5.71
CA ARG A 99 -2.33 -8.07 -4.52
C ARG A 99 -2.16 -6.68 -3.89
N VAL A 100 -1.96 -5.64 -4.70
CA VAL A 100 -1.88 -4.25 -4.23
C VAL A 100 -3.19 -3.83 -3.54
N SER A 101 -4.33 -4.11 -4.17
CA SER A 101 -5.66 -3.78 -3.61
C SER A 101 -5.91 -4.50 -2.29
N LYS A 102 -5.53 -5.79 -2.20
CA LYS A 102 -5.64 -6.56 -0.95
C LYS A 102 -4.81 -5.96 0.18
N ARG A 103 -3.58 -5.54 -0.12
CA ARG A 103 -2.69 -4.89 0.87
C ARG A 103 -3.24 -3.54 1.33
N LEU A 104 -3.73 -2.70 0.41
CA LEU A 104 -4.34 -1.40 0.74
C LEU A 104 -5.59 -1.57 1.62
N LYS A 105 -6.44 -2.56 1.30
CA LYS A 105 -7.63 -2.87 2.12
C LYS A 105 -7.25 -3.38 3.51
N ALA A 106 -6.23 -4.23 3.61
CA ALA A 106 -5.75 -4.71 4.91
C ALA A 106 -5.24 -3.56 5.78
N GLN A 107 -4.47 -2.64 5.22
CA GLN A 107 -3.99 -1.44 5.92
C GLN A 107 -5.13 -0.50 6.33
N GLN A 108 -6.12 -0.30 5.46
CA GLN A 108 -7.29 0.50 5.78
C GLN A 108 -8.07 -0.09 6.97
N ASN A 109 -8.27 -1.41 6.99
CA ASN A 109 -8.94 -2.09 8.08
C ASN A 109 -8.17 -1.95 9.41
N GLU A 110 -6.84 -2.07 9.37
CA GLU A 110 -5.98 -1.86 10.54
C GLU A 110 -6.09 -0.43 11.07
N ILE A 111 -6.03 0.57 10.20
CA ILE A 111 -6.21 1.98 10.58
C ILE A 111 -7.59 2.20 11.19
N ASN A 112 -8.65 1.68 10.59
CA ASN A 112 -10.01 1.79 11.10
C ASN A 112 -10.15 1.14 12.49
N HIS A 113 -9.51 -0.02 12.69
CA HIS A 113 -9.45 -0.68 14.00
C HIS A 113 -8.75 0.18 15.05
N LEU A 114 -7.59 0.75 14.72
CA LEU A 114 -6.85 1.64 15.61
C LEU A 114 -7.63 2.92 15.96
N ILE A 115 -8.35 3.49 14.99
CA ILE A 115 -9.25 4.63 15.21
C ILE A 115 -10.37 4.24 16.21
N ALA A 116 -11.02 3.11 15.98
CA ALA A 116 -12.07 2.62 16.87
C ALA A 116 -11.58 2.38 18.30
N LEU A 117 -10.36 1.83 18.46
CA LEU A 117 -9.74 1.64 19.78
C LEU A 117 -9.43 2.99 20.45
N ARG A 118 -8.97 3.99 19.69
CA ARG A 118 -8.72 5.34 20.22
C ARG A 118 -10.01 6.00 20.68
N ASP A 119 -11.05 5.92 19.87
CA ASP A 119 -12.33 6.59 20.13
C ASP A 119 -13.11 5.92 21.29
N ASN A 120 -12.90 4.61 21.51
CA ASN A 120 -13.45 3.85 22.62
C ASN A 120 -12.63 3.97 23.92
N LYS A 121 -11.44 4.59 23.92
CA LYS A 121 -10.77 4.92 25.17
C LYS A 121 -11.65 5.89 25.92
N PRO A 122 -11.91 5.65 27.26
CA PRO A 122 -12.58 6.65 28.07
C PRO A 122 -11.81 7.95 27.89
N LYS A 123 -12.51 9.03 27.49
CA LYS A 123 -11.94 10.37 27.48
C LYS A 123 -11.30 10.54 28.83
N MET A 124 -9.98 10.59 28.89
CA MET A 124 -9.29 11.01 30.09
C MET A 124 -9.85 12.39 30.34
N SER A 125 -10.63 12.51 31.44
CA SER A 125 -11.19 13.78 31.88
C SER A 125 -10.08 14.82 31.75
N ASP A 126 -10.44 15.95 31.18
CA ASP A 126 -9.54 17.09 30.96
C ASP A 126 -8.63 17.21 32.19
N PRO A 127 -7.29 17.36 32.06
CA PRO A 127 -6.42 17.56 33.22
C PRO A 127 -6.88 18.67 34.13
N GLY A 128 -7.82 19.52 33.68
CA GLY A 128 -8.55 20.50 34.47
C GLY A 128 -9.51 19.92 35.51
N ASP A 129 -10.16 18.78 35.23
CA ASP A 129 -11.16 18.16 36.14
C ASP A 129 -10.55 17.24 37.20
N SER A 130 -9.31 16.80 37.03
CA SER A 130 -8.56 15.98 38.01
C SER A 130 -7.63 16.81 38.91
N ILE A 131 -8.08 18.03 39.27
CA ILE A 131 -7.30 19.03 39.98
C ILE A 131 -6.84 18.57 41.37
N ASP A 132 -7.49 17.56 41.93
CA ASP A 132 -7.18 17.09 43.31
C ASP A 132 -6.04 16.06 43.39
N VAL A 133 -5.46 15.61 42.27
CA VAL A 133 -4.46 14.53 42.26
C VAL A 133 -3.01 15.03 42.09
N TRP A 134 -2.78 16.30 41.74
CA TRP A 134 -1.43 16.82 41.57
C TRP A 134 -0.87 17.45 42.83
N PRO A 135 0.20 16.91 43.42
CA PRO A 135 0.78 17.41 44.70
C PRO A 135 1.16 18.89 44.70
N TRP A 136 1.55 19.43 43.53
CA TRP A 136 1.95 20.84 43.40
C TRP A 136 0.77 21.82 43.55
N LYS A 137 -0.47 21.45 43.18
CA LYS A 137 -1.65 22.29 43.36
C LYS A 137 -2.04 22.44 44.85
N ARG A 138 -1.76 21.43 45.63
CA ARG A 138 -1.90 21.53 47.10
C ARG A 138 -0.88 22.50 47.67
N PHE A 139 0.33 22.52 47.10
CA PHE A 139 1.42 23.44 47.49
C PHE A 139 1.09 24.90 47.16
N VAL A 140 0.57 25.20 45.96
CA VAL A 140 0.14 26.54 45.54
C VAL A 140 -0.98 27.08 46.41
N ARG A 141 -1.91 26.24 46.89
CA ARG A 141 -3.00 26.64 47.80
C ARG A 141 -2.49 27.00 49.18
N LEU A 142 -1.46 26.32 49.66
CA LEU A 142 -0.84 26.57 50.97
C LEU A 142 0.08 27.82 50.97
N THR A 143 0.71 28.11 49.82
CA THR A 143 1.61 29.29 49.69
C THR A 143 0.85 30.57 49.33
N GLY A 144 -0.35 30.46 48.75
CA GLY A 144 -1.22 31.60 48.42
C GLY A 144 -1.87 32.25 49.65
N GLU A 145 -1.98 31.56 50.78
CA GLU A 145 -2.51 32.12 52.02
C GLU A 145 -1.47 32.86 52.88
N VAL A 146 -0.20 32.81 52.51
CA VAL A 146 0.90 33.40 53.31
C VAL A 146 1.36 34.76 52.78
N MET A 147 0.78 35.24 51.68
CA MET A 147 1.16 36.55 51.09
C MET A 147 0.00 37.55 51.04
N ASN A 148 -0.78 37.66 52.15
CA ASN A 148 -1.67 38.78 52.39
C ASN A 148 -1.40 39.37 53.78
#